data_4541503bd50736ab770ab75e21c38911
#
_entry.id   4541503bd50736ab770ab75e21c38911
#
_cell.length_a   1.000
_cell.length_b   1.000
_cell.length_c   1.000
_cell.angle_alpha   90.00
_cell.angle_beta   90.00
_cell.angle_gamma   90.00
#
_symmetry.space_group_name_H-M   'P 1'
#
loop_
_entity.id
_entity.type
_entity.pdbx_description
1 polymer ?
#
loop_
_entity_poly.entity_id
_entity_poly.type
_entity_poly.pdbx_seq_one_letter_code
_entity_poly.pdbx_strand_id
1 'polypeptide(L)'
;VKLFCVSLVGSFQRATGFQGAQARNQNGSPQKTRRARREEPVRGKSRETYQRERSPHSRPYRRALPVLWSPTYSTGCLTFFILNENSSFIQATRIGGHAYRYLAARARRGRVVSSFSGGINLLFEGGEAFVPVQTHAVPLHPWAIQVSGHLLRADEGTQASFASEEIAIGDTVISLANAKVEHLRLPEISNEEAMIALSRSSLLAQFIVECRKTHSRNLFQPQIDAILRRWHESGEIDTIFDLIGLGTGSTPSGDDILVGILSGMSILEHADDQAKECLIRLRASLQETARALTPLPSTQMLLTTCERSFAEPILALLVNLTSSNASEDVILKNVEHVAQLGHQSGLAILSGLTGFLCAHAMLHSKNPARTEQRQKE
;
A
#
# COMPACT_ATOMS: atom_id res chain seq x y z
N VAL A 1 -8.79 26.96 -9.13
CA VAL A 1 -7.75 26.03 -8.65
C VAL A 1 -6.50 26.76 -8.11
N LYS A 2 -6.13 27.93 -8.68
CA LYS A 2 -4.83 28.61 -8.42
C LYS A 2 -4.62 29.22 -7.01
N LEU A 3 -5.60 29.31 -6.14
CA LEU A 3 -5.47 30.15 -4.91
C LEU A 3 -5.52 29.40 -3.57
N PHE A 4 -5.64 28.05 -3.53
CA PHE A 4 -6.10 27.38 -2.34
C PHE A 4 -5.11 26.54 -1.55
N CYS A 5 -4.06 26.02 -2.16
CA CYS A 5 -3.04 25.29 -1.38
C CYS A 5 -2.08 26.18 -0.60
N VAL A 6 -1.88 27.41 -1.03
CA VAL A 6 -1.10 28.38 -0.27
C VAL A 6 -1.76 28.67 1.10
N SER A 7 -3.10 28.58 1.19
CA SER A 7 -3.82 28.79 2.45
C SER A 7 -3.70 27.63 3.43
N LEU A 8 -3.66 26.37 2.96
CA LEU A 8 -3.47 25.21 3.85
C LEU A 8 -2.04 25.19 4.45
N VAL A 9 -1.04 25.49 3.65
CA VAL A 9 0.36 25.60 4.11
C VAL A 9 0.55 26.91 4.88
N GLY A 10 -0.05 28.01 4.46
CA GLY A 10 0.03 29.30 5.14
C GLY A 10 -0.79 29.40 6.44
N SER A 11 -1.92 28.68 6.55
CA SER A 11 -2.69 28.56 7.79
C SER A 11 -1.96 27.69 8.81
N PHE A 12 -1.21 26.70 8.35
CA PHE A 12 -0.33 25.88 9.18
C PHE A 12 0.81 26.69 9.80
N GLN A 13 1.39 27.64 9.06
CA GLN A 13 2.43 28.52 9.63
C GLN A 13 1.87 29.59 10.57
N ARG A 14 0.62 30.05 10.40
CA ARG A 14 -0.02 31.03 11.31
C ARG A 14 -0.58 30.42 12.59
N ALA A 15 -1.00 29.16 12.57
CA ALA A 15 -1.47 28.48 13.77
C ALA A 15 -0.32 28.07 14.72
N THR A 16 0.92 28.05 14.24
CA THR A 16 2.11 27.67 15.05
C THR A 16 2.88 28.87 15.61
N GLY A 17 2.30 30.04 15.74
CA GLY A 17 2.74 31.22 16.55
C GLY A 17 4.25 31.35 16.84
N PHE A 18 5.15 31.15 15.88
CA PHE A 18 6.57 31.36 16.08
C PHE A 18 6.93 32.79 15.69
N GLN A 19 6.74 33.73 16.63
CA GLN A 19 7.41 35.02 16.59
C GLN A 19 8.87 34.81 17.00
N GLY A 20 9.73 34.60 16.02
CA GLY A 20 11.17 34.65 16.22
C GLY A 20 11.64 36.09 16.42
N ALA A 21 12.08 36.39 17.62
CA ALA A 21 12.71 37.66 17.96
C ALA A 21 13.93 37.92 17.04
N GLN A 22 13.91 39.06 16.35
CA GLN A 22 15.06 39.62 15.65
C GLN A 22 16.07 40.12 16.70
N ALA A 23 17.19 39.44 16.82
CA ALA A 23 18.37 40.01 17.44
C ALA A 23 19.26 40.60 16.34
N ARG A 24 19.36 41.93 16.33
CA ARG A 24 20.37 42.67 15.59
C ARG A 24 21.77 42.32 16.14
N ASN A 25 22.67 41.93 15.29
CA ASN A 25 24.06 42.28 15.56
C ASN A 25 24.78 42.60 14.24
N GLN A 26 25.41 43.78 14.27
CA GLN A 26 26.23 44.38 13.22
C GLN A 26 27.69 43.93 13.38
N ASN A 27 28.40 44.00 12.28
CA ASN A 27 29.86 44.15 12.14
C ASN A 27 30.69 42.88 11.89
N GLY A 28 31.43 43.00 10.78
CA GLY A 28 32.71 42.35 10.59
C GLY A 28 32.92 41.74 9.19
N SER A 29 33.45 42.55 8.27
CA SER A 29 33.97 42.17 6.96
C SER A 29 35.41 41.55 7.08
N PRO A 30 36.16 41.27 6.03
CA PRO A 30 36.36 39.91 5.51
C PRO A 30 37.84 39.46 5.57
N GLN A 31 38.10 38.18 5.51
CA GLN A 31 39.46 37.73 5.13
C GLN A 31 39.44 36.52 4.19
N LYS A 32 40.10 36.79 3.04
CA LYS A 32 40.56 35.84 2.05
C LYS A 32 41.64 34.93 2.65
N THR A 33 41.60 33.62 2.36
CA THR A 33 42.85 32.88 2.07
C THR A 33 42.57 31.70 1.13
N ARG A 34 43.27 31.77 0.01
CA ARG A 34 43.54 30.70 -0.95
C ARG A 34 44.42 29.64 -0.29
N ARG A 35 44.21 28.36 -0.59
CA ARG A 35 45.31 27.45 -0.97
C ARG A 35 44.77 26.20 -1.69
N ALA A 36 45.31 26.07 -2.89
CA ALA A 36 45.28 24.89 -3.72
C ALA A 36 46.33 23.85 -3.24
N ARG A 37 46.11 22.61 -3.60
CA ARG A 37 47.05 21.49 -3.90
C ARG A 37 46.38 20.19 -3.48
N ARG A 38 46.46 19.09 -4.13
CA ARG A 38 47.21 18.51 -5.27
C ARG A 38 46.56 17.16 -5.54
N GLU A 39 46.44 16.85 -6.79
CA GLU A 39 46.21 15.52 -7.30
C GLU A 39 47.39 14.58 -7.01
N GLU A 40 47.12 13.30 -6.74
CA GLU A 40 47.97 12.22 -7.24
C GLU A 40 47.22 10.90 -7.27
N PRO A 41 47.45 10.05 -8.30
CA PRO A 41 46.73 8.82 -8.53
C PRO A 41 47.51 7.61 -8.00
N VAL A 42 46.86 6.61 -7.47
CA VAL A 42 47.48 5.30 -7.18
C VAL A 42 46.89 4.22 -8.08
N ARG A 43 47.81 3.71 -8.90
CA ARG A 43 47.69 2.49 -9.73
C ARG A 43 47.79 1.23 -8.88
N GLY A 44 47.05 0.19 -9.29
CA GLY A 44 47.75 -1.06 -9.46
C GLY A 44 47.25 -2.29 -8.72
N LYS A 45 46.73 -3.24 -9.48
CA LYS A 45 46.90 -4.72 -9.42
C LYS A 45 46.45 -5.42 -8.14
N SER A 46 45.72 -6.53 -8.19
CA SER A 46 46.06 -7.76 -8.91
C SER A 46 44.86 -8.74 -8.93
N ARG A 47 44.77 -9.46 -10.02
CA ARG A 47 43.96 -10.69 -10.18
C ARG A 47 44.53 -11.79 -9.28
N GLU A 48 43.70 -12.42 -8.49
CA GLU A 48 43.97 -13.76 -7.99
C GLU A 48 42.92 -14.75 -8.48
N THR A 49 43.40 -15.64 -9.27
CA THR A 49 42.80 -16.90 -9.76
C THR A 49 42.73 -17.88 -8.61
N TYR A 50 41.54 -18.36 -8.26
CA TYR A 50 41.41 -19.53 -7.40
C TYR A 50 41.05 -20.75 -8.23
N GLN A 51 41.98 -21.70 -8.18
CA GLN A 51 41.92 -23.01 -8.84
C GLN A 51 40.94 -23.93 -8.12
N ARG A 52 40.26 -24.73 -8.91
CA ARG A 52 39.46 -25.88 -8.51
C ARG A 52 40.32 -26.96 -7.86
N GLU A 53 39.97 -27.39 -6.69
CA GLU A 53 40.31 -28.73 -6.23
C GLU A 53 39.06 -29.61 -6.16
N ARG A 54 39.12 -30.70 -6.90
CA ARG A 54 38.18 -31.84 -6.85
C ARG A 54 38.72 -32.82 -5.83
N SER A 55 37.86 -33.37 -4.99
CA SER A 55 38.12 -34.63 -4.31
C SER A 55 36.85 -35.46 -4.17
N PRO A 56 36.91 -36.77 -4.40
CA PRO A 56 35.76 -37.66 -4.54
C PRO A 56 35.52 -38.44 -3.27
N HIS A 57 34.29 -38.46 -2.76
CA HIS A 57 33.86 -39.52 -1.83
C HIS A 57 32.55 -40.15 -2.28
N SER A 58 32.71 -41.33 -2.82
CA SER A 58 31.69 -42.33 -3.10
C SER A 58 30.99 -42.79 -1.82
N ARG A 59 29.68 -42.80 -1.78
CA ARG A 59 28.84 -43.58 -0.90
C ARG A 59 27.77 -44.36 -1.68
N PRO A 60 27.38 -45.55 -1.22
CA PRO A 60 26.82 -46.58 -2.04
C PRO A 60 25.32 -46.41 -2.28
N TYR A 61 24.93 -46.79 -3.49
CA TYR A 61 23.57 -46.99 -3.97
C TYR A 61 22.77 -47.95 -3.08
N ARG A 62 21.66 -47.52 -2.52
CA ARG A 62 20.58 -48.39 -2.05
C ARG A 62 19.64 -48.66 -3.24
N ARG A 63 19.50 -49.94 -3.59
CA ARG A 63 18.61 -50.46 -4.60
C ARG A 63 17.17 -50.05 -4.32
N ALA A 64 16.53 -49.37 -5.26
CA ALA A 64 15.09 -49.18 -5.31
C ALA A 64 14.45 -50.44 -5.91
N LEU A 65 13.41 -50.93 -5.27
CA LEU A 65 12.54 -51.99 -5.78
C LEU A 65 11.67 -51.47 -6.93
N PRO A 66 11.34 -52.26 -7.94
CA PRO A 66 10.54 -51.81 -9.05
C PRO A 66 9.06 -51.76 -8.68
N VAL A 67 8.45 -50.61 -8.83
CA VAL A 67 7.00 -50.45 -8.80
C VAL A 67 6.44 -50.77 -10.16
N LEU A 68 5.60 -51.79 -10.21
CA LEU A 68 4.85 -52.21 -11.38
C LEU A 68 3.86 -51.12 -11.80
N TRP A 69 4.01 -50.62 -13.01
CA TRP A 69 3.08 -49.69 -13.67
C TRP A 69 1.97 -50.49 -14.35
N SER A 70 0.72 -50.18 -14.05
CA SER A 70 -0.38 -50.45 -14.96
C SER A 70 -0.95 -49.13 -15.47
N PRO A 71 -1.12 -48.94 -16.78
CA PRO A 71 -1.61 -47.69 -17.33
C PRO A 71 -3.15 -47.69 -17.38
N THR A 72 -3.80 -46.82 -16.64
CA THR A 72 -5.18 -46.46 -16.96
C THR A 72 -5.29 -44.95 -16.95
N TYR A 73 -5.83 -44.42 -18.02
CA TYR A 73 -6.10 -43.06 -18.41
C TYR A 73 -6.76 -42.23 -17.30
N SER A 74 -6.24 -41.04 -16.99
CA SER A 74 -6.99 -39.81 -16.81
C SER A 74 -6.03 -38.62 -16.58
N THR A 75 -6.16 -37.60 -17.39
CA THR A 75 -5.50 -36.31 -17.32
C THR A 75 -5.96 -35.56 -16.08
N GLY A 76 -5.16 -35.60 -15.03
CA GLY A 76 -5.28 -34.80 -13.83
C GLY A 76 -4.00 -34.96 -13.04
N CYS A 77 -3.13 -33.96 -13.10
CA CYS A 77 -1.92 -33.94 -12.28
C CYS A 77 -2.34 -33.74 -10.81
N LEU A 78 -2.67 -34.84 -10.13
CA LEU A 78 -2.86 -34.89 -8.68
C LEU A 78 -1.48 -34.72 -8.03
N THR A 79 -1.17 -33.50 -7.63
CA THR A 79 -0.03 -33.25 -6.77
C THR A 79 -0.42 -33.75 -5.36
N PHE A 80 -0.10 -35.00 -5.05
CA PHE A 80 -0.23 -35.51 -3.69
C PHE A 80 0.82 -34.80 -2.82
N PHE A 81 0.37 -34.00 -1.88
CA PHE A 81 1.22 -33.59 -0.77
C PHE A 81 1.47 -34.83 0.10
N ILE A 82 2.73 -35.26 0.21
CA ILE A 82 3.09 -36.24 1.23
C ILE A 82 3.07 -35.47 2.55
N LEU A 83 1.95 -35.53 3.25
CA LEU A 83 1.85 -34.99 4.60
C LEU A 83 2.78 -35.84 5.50
N ASN A 84 3.74 -35.18 6.11
CA ASN A 84 4.53 -35.77 7.17
C ASN A 84 3.64 -35.95 8.39
N GLU A 85 3.84 -36.99 9.20
CA GLU A 85 3.06 -37.23 10.44
C GLU A 85 3.10 -36.03 11.41
N ASN A 86 4.02 -35.10 11.23
CA ASN A 86 4.20 -33.88 12.02
C ASN A 86 3.61 -32.62 11.37
N SER A 87 2.84 -32.75 10.28
CA SER A 87 2.29 -31.56 9.60
C SER A 87 1.27 -30.84 10.48
N SER A 88 1.45 -29.55 10.72
CA SER A 88 0.47 -28.70 11.39
C SER A 88 -0.62 -28.29 10.39
N PHE A 89 -1.89 -28.38 10.82
CA PHE A 89 -3.03 -27.97 10.01
C PHE A 89 -3.65 -26.70 10.58
N ILE A 90 -3.83 -25.69 9.74
CA ILE A 90 -4.40 -24.40 10.11
C ILE A 90 -5.61 -24.12 9.20
N GLN A 91 -6.71 -23.65 9.78
CA GLN A 91 -7.89 -23.23 9.01
C GLN A 91 -7.81 -21.74 8.72
N ALA A 92 -7.93 -21.37 7.44
CA ALA A 92 -8.23 -19.99 7.08
C ALA A 92 -9.69 -19.67 7.40
N THR A 93 -9.92 -18.51 7.95
CA THR A 93 -11.27 -18.05 8.35
C THR A 93 -11.82 -17.05 7.34
N ARG A 94 -10.95 -16.21 6.78
CA ARG A 94 -11.32 -15.18 5.80
C ARG A 94 -10.23 -15.02 4.76
N ILE A 95 -10.63 -14.66 3.55
CA ILE A 95 -9.72 -14.38 2.44
C ILE A 95 -10.21 -13.16 1.66
N GLY A 96 -9.32 -12.23 1.35
CA GLY A 96 -9.62 -11.10 0.50
C GLY A 96 -9.91 -11.53 -0.94
N GLY A 97 -10.90 -10.88 -1.57
CA GLY A 97 -11.40 -11.27 -2.89
C GLY A 97 -10.35 -11.27 -4.01
N HIS A 98 -9.30 -10.44 -3.92
CA HIS A 98 -8.18 -10.45 -4.88
C HIS A 98 -7.28 -11.67 -4.68
N ALA A 99 -6.93 -12.00 -3.44
CA ALA A 99 -6.17 -13.20 -3.12
C ALA A 99 -6.92 -14.46 -3.58
N TYR A 100 -8.22 -14.53 -3.29
CA TYR A 100 -9.05 -15.66 -3.70
C TYR A 100 -9.07 -15.85 -5.22
N ARG A 101 -9.39 -14.81 -5.98
CA ARG A 101 -9.40 -14.86 -7.46
C ARG A 101 -8.04 -15.28 -8.04
N TYR A 102 -6.96 -14.75 -7.46
CA TYR A 102 -5.62 -15.08 -7.92
C TYR A 102 -5.27 -16.55 -7.67
N LEU A 103 -5.57 -17.07 -6.48
CA LEU A 103 -5.26 -18.45 -6.10
C LEU A 103 -6.19 -19.44 -6.84
N ALA A 104 -7.49 -19.18 -6.90
CA ALA A 104 -8.46 -20.08 -7.53
C ALA A 104 -8.24 -20.28 -9.03
N ALA A 105 -7.48 -19.40 -9.71
CA ALA A 105 -7.25 -19.49 -11.14
C ALA A 105 -6.41 -20.72 -11.56
N ARG A 106 -5.45 -21.14 -10.74
CA ARG A 106 -4.58 -22.32 -10.99
C ARG A 106 -3.72 -22.68 -9.78
N ALA A 107 -3.18 -23.89 -9.75
CA ALA A 107 -2.11 -24.25 -8.82
C ALA A 107 -0.89 -23.33 -8.97
N ARG A 108 -0.23 -23.02 -7.87
CA ARG A 108 0.87 -22.06 -7.82
C ARG A 108 1.99 -22.54 -6.90
N ARG A 109 3.19 -22.10 -7.21
CA ARG A 109 4.35 -22.24 -6.33
C ARG A 109 4.78 -20.85 -5.86
N GLY A 110 5.41 -20.80 -4.70
CA GLY A 110 5.87 -19.55 -4.11
C GLY A 110 6.84 -19.81 -2.98
N ARG A 111 7.12 -18.77 -2.23
CA ARG A 111 7.99 -18.83 -1.07
C ARG A 111 7.61 -17.76 -0.04
N VAL A 112 8.01 -17.97 1.18
CA VAL A 112 8.01 -16.94 2.22
C VAL A 112 9.09 -15.89 1.90
N VAL A 113 8.72 -14.63 1.87
CA VAL A 113 9.66 -13.51 1.62
C VAL A 113 9.92 -12.65 2.84
N SER A 114 9.05 -12.72 3.83
CA SER A 114 9.27 -12.09 5.13
C SER A 114 8.28 -12.59 6.17
N SER A 115 8.63 -12.45 7.44
CA SER A 115 7.76 -12.71 8.59
C SER A 115 7.61 -11.44 9.42
N PHE A 116 6.45 -11.26 10.04
CA PHE A 116 6.16 -10.13 10.93
C PHE A 116 5.36 -10.60 12.15
N SER A 117 5.12 -9.73 13.11
CA SER A 117 4.45 -10.09 14.36
C SER A 117 3.03 -10.64 14.17
N GLY A 118 2.35 -10.29 13.08
CA GLY A 118 0.99 -10.70 12.75
C GLY A 118 0.88 -11.81 11.72
N GLY A 119 1.98 -12.30 11.10
CA GLY A 119 1.92 -13.30 10.04
C GLY A 119 3.18 -13.42 9.20
N ILE A 120 3.01 -13.93 8.00
CA ILE A 120 4.04 -14.09 6.98
C ILE A 120 3.57 -13.54 5.64
N ASN A 121 4.51 -13.23 4.79
CA ASN A 121 4.26 -12.76 3.45
C ASN A 121 4.73 -13.78 2.43
N LEU A 122 3.83 -14.20 1.56
CA LEU A 122 4.10 -15.13 0.46
C LEU A 122 4.29 -14.35 -0.85
N LEU A 123 5.31 -14.73 -1.60
CA LEU A 123 5.50 -14.31 -2.98
C LEU A 123 5.36 -15.53 -3.88
N PHE A 124 4.35 -15.52 -4.75
CA PHE A 124 4.13 -16.60 -5.71
C PHE A 124 5.00 -16.42 -6.96
N GLU A 125 5.34 -17.56 -7.61
CA GLU A 125 6.21 -17.62 -8.79
C GLU A 125 5.70 -16.72 -9.92
N GLY A 126 6.66 -16.11 -10.61
CA GLY A 126 6.39 -15.06 -11.59
C GLY A 126 6.45 -13.65 -10.99
N GLY A 127 6.57 -13.51 -9.67
CA GLY A 127 6.58 -12.18 -9.00
C GLY A 127 5.27 -11.42 -9.19
N GLU A 128 4.16 -12.15 -9.44
CA GLU A 128 2.88 -11.55 -9.83
C GLU A 128 2.02 -11.18 -8.62
N ALA A 129 2.16 -11.91 -7.49
CA ALA A 129 1.33 -11.66 -6.34
C ALA A 129 2.09 -11.82 -5.02
N PHE A 130 1.87 -10.86 -4.16
CA PHE A 130 2.27 -10.81 -2.77
C PHE A 130 1.03 -11.05 -1.91
N VAL A 131 1.03 -12.15 -1.15
CA VAL A 131 -0.13 -12.60 -0.39
C VAL A 131 0.24 -12.72 1.08
N PRO A 132 -0.17 -11.79 1.94
CA PRO A 132 -0.03 -11.92 3.38
C PRO A 132 -0.92 -13.05 3.93
N VAL A 133 -0.36 -13.91 4.78
CA VAL A 133 -1.09 -14.84 5.64
C VAL A 133 -0.94 -14.35 7.07
N GLN A 134 -2.04 -14.00 7.72
CA GLN A 134 -2.01 -13.22 8.94
C GLN A 134 -3.09 -13.67 9.95
N THR A 135 -2.90 -13.30 11.20
CA THR A 135 -3.89 -13.52 12.25
C THR A 135 -5.00 -12.46 12.21
N HIS A 136 -6.09 -12.67 12.96
CA HIS A 136 -7.17 -11.70 13.12
C HIS A 136 -6.77 -10.36 13.75
N ALA A 137 -5.61 -10.30 14.41
CA ALA A 137 -5.08 -9.06 14.99
C ALA A 137 -4.69 -8.02 13.92
N VAL A 138 -4.47 -8.46 12.68
CA VAL A 138 -4.15 -7.61 11.53
C VAL A 138 -5.41 -7.43 10.69
N PRO A 139 -5.84 -6.20 10.38
CA PRO A 139 -7.01 -5.95 9.53
C PRO A 139 -6.87 -6.61 8.15
N LEU A 140 -7.98 -7.16 7.64
CA LEU A 140 -7.96 -7.85 6.35
C LEU A 140 -7.70 -6.85 5.20
N HIS A 141 -6.80 -7.23 4.31
CA HIS A 141 -6.50 -6.55 3.05
C HIS A 141 -7.06 -7.36 1.87
N PRO A 142 -7.43 -6.77 0.73
CA PRO A 142 -7.94 -7.51 -0.43
C PRO A 142 -7.06 -8.66 -0.93
N TRP A 143 -5.75 -8.62 -0.66
CA TRP A 143 -4.79 -9.67 -1.00
C TRP A 143 -4.40 -10.58 0.17
N ALA A 144 -5.00 -10.44 1.35
CA ALA A 144 -4.61 -11.19 2.54
C ALA A 144 -5.49 -12.40 2.80
N ILE A 145 -4.94 -13.34 3.57
CA ILE A 145 -5.60 -14.50 4.13
C ILE A 145 -5.52 -14.38 5.64
N GLN A 146 -6.63 -14.47 6.34
CA GLN A 146 -6.66 -14.55 7.80
C GLN A 146 -6.86 -16.00 8.24
N VAL A 147 -6.05 -16.40 9.21
CA VAL A 147 -6.05 -17.74 9.79
C VAL A 147 -6.50 -17.72 11.25
N SER A 148 -7.13 -18.83 11.70
CA SER A 148 -7.43 -19.07 13.10
C SER A 148 -6.17 -19.60 13.84
N GLY A 149 -6.02 -19.27 15.12
CA GLY A 149 -5.01 -19.87 15.98
C GLY A 149 -3.70 -19.10 16.06
N HIS A 150 -2.63 -19.82 16.37
CA HIS A 150 -1.33 -19.24 16.62
C HIS A 150 -0.66 -18.73 15.36
N LEU A 151 0.24 -17.76 15.58
CA LEU A 151 1.05 -17.15 14.55
C LEU A 151 1.80 -18.21 13.72
N LEU A 152 1.55 -18.19 12.42
CA LEU A 152 2.34 -18.96 11.48
C LEU A 152 3.77 -18.39 11.44
N ARG A 153 4.75 -19.20 11.80
CA ARG A 153 6.16 -18.86 11.70
C ARG A 153 6.78 -19.72 10.62
N ALA A 154 7.42 -19.07 9.68
CA ALA A 154 8.22 -19.76 8.67
C ALA A 154 9.41 -18.86 8.32
N ASP A 155 10.54 -19.50 8.07
CA ASP A 155 11.76 -18.78 7.70
C ASP A 155 11.65 -18.24 6.27
N GLU A 156 12.32 -17.13 6.03
CA GLU A 156 12.43 -16.55 4.68
C GLU A 156 13.07 -17.59 3.74
N GLY A 157 12.51 -17.73 2.55
CA GLY A 157 12.89 -18.74 1.56
C GLY A 157 12.13 -20.05 1.69
N THR A 158 11.39 -20.32 2.81
CA THR A 158 10.53 -21.51 2.92
C THR A 158 9.62 -21.62 1.73
N GLN A 159 9.63 -22.79 1.07
CA GLN A 159 8.79 -23.03 -0.11
C GLN A 159 7.32 -23.07 0.27
N ALA A 160 6.51 -22.48 -0.58
CA ALA A 160 5.06 -22.49 -0.50
C ALA A 160 4.45 -23.03 -1.79
N SER A 161 3.31 -23.68 -1.69
CA SER A 161 2.54 -24.10 -2.85
C SER A 161 1.05 -24.00 -2.56
N PHE A 162 0.29 -23.70 -3.60
CA PHE A 162 -1.17 -23.68 -3.55
C PHE A 162 -1.74 -24.68 -4.55
N ALA A 163 -2.61 -25.57 -4.09
CA ALA A 163 -3.41 -26.47 -4.91
C ALA A 163 -4.64 -26.92 -4.11
N SER A 164 -5.75 -27.19 -4.79
CA SER A 164 -6.95 -27.80 -4.20
C SER A 164 -7.44 -27.10 -2.91
N GLU A 165 -7.45 -25.76 -2.93
CA GLU A 165 -7.85 -24.92 -1.78
C GLU A 165 -6.96 -25.06 -0.53
N GLU A 166 -5.73 -25.51 -0.71
CA GLU A 166 -4.73 -25.62 0.35
C GLU A 166 -3.47 -24.88 -0.01
N ILE A 167 -2.87 -24.23 1.00
CA ILE A 167 -1.53 -23.65 0.91
C ILE A 167 -0.62 -24.46 1.81
N ALA A 168 0.36 -25.13 1.24
CA ALA A 168 1.41 -25.78 2.00
C ALA A 168 2.62 -24.84 2.12
N ILE A 169 3.18 -24.71 3.33
CA ILE A 169 4.33 -23.85 3.65
C ILE A 169 5.22 -24.66 4.60
N GLY A 170 6.32 -25.23 4.06
CA GLY A 170 7.10 -26.21 4.82
C GLY A 170 6.21 -27.36 5.30
N ASP A 171 6.19 -27.62 6.61
CA ASP A 171 5.38 -28.67 7.24
C ASP A 171 3.98 -28.18 7.66
N THR A 172 3.57 -26.97 7.30
CA THR A 172 2.26 -26.41 7.65
C THR A 172 1.34 -26.39 6.44
N VAL A 173 0.11 -26.84 6.61
CA VAL A 173 -0.95 -26.77 5.61
C VAL A 173 -2.07 -25.84 6.08
N ILE A 174 -2.43 -24.88 5.25
CA ILE A 174 -3.52 -23.94 5.49
C ILE A 174 -4.66 -24.29 4.54
N SER A 175 -5.80 -24.71 5.10
CA SER A 175 -6.99 -24.94 4.30
C SER A 175 -7.79 -23.66 4.08
N LEU A 176 -8.19 -23.41 2.84
CA LEU A 176 -9.07 -22.31 2.44
C LEU A 176 -10.53 -22.75 2.23
N ALA A 177 -10.83 -24.06 2.31
CA ALA A 177 -12.13 -24.63 1.93
C ALA A 177 -13.33 -23.98 2.63
N ASN A 178 -13.17 -23.51 3.87
CA ASN A 178 -14.23 -22.84 4.65
C ASN A 178 -13.94 -21.35 4.88
N ALA A 179 -12.97 -20.78 4.18
CA ALA A 179 -12.64 -19.38 4.33
C ALA A 179 -13.74 -18.50 3.71
N LYS A 180 -14.25 -17.54 4.48
CA LYS A 180 -15.20 -16.56 3.95
C LYS A 180 -14.46 -15.61 3.00
N VAL A 181 -14.92 -15.55 1.74
CA VAL A 181 -14.38 -14.59 0.76
C VAL A 181 -14.98 -13.21 1.05
N GLU A 182 -14.10 -12.23 1.32
CA GLU A 182 -14.49 -10.85 1.61
C GLU A 182 -14.19 -9.94 0.42
N HIS A 183 -15.26 -9.44 -0.19
CA HIS A 183 -15.17 -8.44 -1.27
C HIS A 183 -15.06 -7.05 -0.65
N LEU A 184 -13.85 -6.67 -0.24
CA LEU A 184 -13.56 -5.39 0.43
C LEU A 184 -13.64 -4.20 -0.56
N ARG A 185 -14.80 -4.00 -1.15
CA ARG A 185 -15.04 -3.01 -2.19
C ARG A 185 -15.98 -1.90 -1.70
N LEU A 186 -15.61 -0.65 -2.00
CA LEU A 186 -16.47 0.50 -1.76
C LEU A 186 -17.71 0.41 -2.66
N PRO A 187 -18.93 0.49 -2.12
CA PRO A 187 -20.16 0.55 -2.91
C PRO A 187 -20.17 1.78 -3.81
N GLU A 188 -21.08 1.81 -4.76
CA GLU A 188 -21.35 3.01 -5.54
C GLU A 188 -21.83 4.13 -4.61
N ILE A 189 -21.27 5.32 -4.78
CA ILE A 189 -21.54 6.50 -3.97
C ILE A 189 -22.36 7.47 -4.79
N SER A 190 -23.52 7.84 -4.30
CA SER A 190 -24.37 8.85 -4.92
C SER A 190 -23.78 10.26 -4.78
N ASN A 191 -24.28 11.22 -5.59
CA ASN A 191 -23.85 12.61 -5.49
C ASN A 191 -24.12 13.19 -4.09
N GLU A 192 -25.24 12.84 -3.45
CA GLU A 192 -25.58 13.28 -2.09
C GLU A 192 -24.57 12.75 -1.07
N GLU A 193 -24.25 11.46 -1.13
CA GLU A 193 -23.25 10.82 -0.24
C GLU A 193 -21.85 11.42 -0.44
N ALA A 194 -21.48 11.73 -1.69
CA ALA A 194 -20.23 12.42 -2.00
C ALA A 194 -20.18 13.83 -1.35
N MET A 195 -21.28 14.58 -1.41
CA MET A 195 -21.37 15.90 -0.77
C MET A 195 -21.32 15.81 0.76
N ILE A 196 -21.89 14.76 1.36
CA ILE A 196 -21.74 14.48 2.80
C ILE A 196 -20.25 14.28 3.14
N ALA A 197 -19.53 13.48 2.39
CA ALA A 197 -18.09 13.27 2.61
C ALA A 197 -17.28 14.57 2.49
N LEU A 198 -17.59 15.42 1.50
CA LEU A 198 -16.95 16.74 1.37
C LEU A 198 -17.20 17.64 2.57
N SER A 199 -18.42 17.67 3.09
CA SER A 199 -18.77 18.48 4.28
C SER A 199 -17.99 18.06 5.54
N ARG A 200 -17.59 16.79 5.62
CA ARG A 200 -16.81 16.20 6.73
C ARG A 200 -15.29 16.34 6.59
N SER A 201 -14.81 16.89 5.47
CA SER A 201 -13.37 17.03 5.21
C SER A 201 -12.64 17.87 6.28
N SER A 202 -13.30 18.86 6.86
CA SER A 202 -12.73 19.67 7.95
C SER A 202 -12.49 18.88 9.23
N LEU A 203 -13.34 17.90 9.55
CA LEU A 203 -13.17 17.01 10.70
C LEU A 203 -11.88 16.17 10.54
N LEU A 204 -11.65 15.61 9.33
CA LEU A 204 -10.42 14.90 9.02
C LEU A 204 -9.19 15.80 9.14
N ALA A 205 -9.29 17.03 8.64
CA ALA A 205 -8.18 17.98 8.69
C ALA A 205 -7.77 18.30 10.13
N GLN A 206 -8.73 18.50 11.04
CA GLN A 206 -8.46 18.73 12.46
C GLN A 206 -7.71 17.56 13.09
N PHE A 207 -8.16 16.32 12.85
CA PHE A 207 -7.49 15.11 13.34
C PHE A 207 -6.04 15.02 12.85
N ILE A 208 -5.79 15.24 11.55
CA ILE A 208 -4.44 15.19 10.97
C ILE A 208 -3.52 16.23 11.63
N VAL A 209 -4.02 17.43 11.91
CA VAL A 209 -3.25 18.49 12.59
C VAL A 209 -2.81 18.01 13.97
N GLU A 210 -3.71 17.41 14.75
CA GLU A 210 -3.39 16.90 16.08
C GLU A 210 -2.38 15.74 16.02
N CYS A 211 -2.60 14.78 15.14
CA CYS A 211 -1.67 13.65 14.98
C CYS A 211 -0.26 14.09 14.58
N ARG A 212 -0.12 15.09 13.72
CA ARG A 212 1.20 15.61 13.30
C ARG A 212 2.00 16.26 14.42
N LYS A 213 1.36 16.69 15.50
CA LYS A 213 2.07 17.23 16.67
C LYS A 213 2.83 16.14 17.44
N THR A 214 2.36 14.90 17.38
CA THR A 214 2.86 13.78 18.19
C THR A 214 3.75 12.81 17.41
N HIS A 215 3.69 12.85 16.08
CA HIS A 215 4.44 11.91 15.24
C HIS A 215 5.73 12.53 14.67
N SER A 216 6.76 11.72 14.50
CA SER A 216 8.02 12.13 13.87
C SER A 216 7.79 12.58 12.43
N ARG A 217 8.52 13.62 11.99
CA ARG A 217 8.43 14.11 10.61
C ARG A 217 8.95 13.04 9.63
N ASN A 218 8.18 12.80 8.58
CA ASN A 218 8.63 11.99 7.46
C ASN A 218 9.76 12.73 6.72
N LEU A 219 10.88 12.05 6.46
CA LEU A 219 12.04 12.62 5.77
C LEU A 219 11.72 13.11 4.35
N PHE A 220 10.75 12.47 3.69
CA PHE A 220 10.31 12.82 2.33
C PHE A 220 9.18 13.85 2.30
N GLN A 221 8.73 14.35 3.47
CA GLN A 221 7.63 15.31 3.53
C GLN A 221 7.86 16.57 2.68
N PRO A 222 9.06 17.18 2.60
CA PRO A 222 9.27 18.34 1.74
C PRO A 222 9.06 18.06 0.25
N GLN A 223 9.49 16.89 -0.24
CA GLN A 223 9.30 16.48 -1.64
C GLN A 223 7.82 16.22 -1.91
N ILE A 224 7.14 15.51 -1.00
CA ILE A 224 5.70 15.25 -1.08
C ILE A 224 4.92 16.55 -1.14
N ASP A 225 5.21 17.50 -0.25
CA ASP A 225 4.54 18.81 -0.21
C ASP A 225 4.80 19.62 -1.50
N ALA A 226 5.99 19.51 -2.10
CA ALA A 226 6.30 20.15 -3.37
C ALA A 226 5.52 19.56 -4.54
N ILE A 227 5.40 18.22 -4.60
CA ILE A 227 4.62 17.51 -5.63
C ILE A 227 3.13 17.87 -5.51
N LEU A 228 2.55 17.79 -4.31
CA LEU A 228 1.15 18.13 -4.08
C LEU A 228 0.88 19.60 -4.43
N ARG A 229 1.78 20.50 -4.12
CA ARG A 229 1.66 21.93 -4.47
C ARG A 229 1.64 22.11 -5.98
N ARG A 230 2.60 21.50 -6.73
CA ARG A 230 2.62 21.56 -8.21
C ARG A 230 1.32 21.04 -8.80
N TRP A 231 0.83 19.88 -8.31
CA TRP A 231 -0.43 19.32 -8.76
C TRP A 231 -1.60 20.30 -8.56
N HIS A 232 -1.70 20.90 -7.41
CA HIS A 232 -2.75 21.88 -7.13
C HIS A 232 -2.63 23.15 -7.96
N GLU A 233 -1.42 23.58 -8.30
CA GLU A 233 -1.18 24.77 -9.12
C GLU A 233 -1.44 24.52 -10.61
N SER A 234 -1.03 23.38 -11.13
CA SER A 234 -1.17 23.04 -12.55
C SER A 234 -2.51 22.40 -12.88
N GLY A 235 -3.08 21.62 -11.95
CA GLY A 235 -4.21 20.72 -12.21
C GLY A 235 -3.83 19.50 -13.06
N GLU A 236 -2.53 19.35 -13.40
CA GLU A 236 -2.04 18.26 -14.23
C GLU A 236 -1.89 16.99 -13.40
N ILE A 237 -2.61 15.95 -13.78
CA ILE A 237 -2.61 14.68 -13.08
C ILE A 237 -1.24 14.01 -13.10
N ASP A 238 -0.47 14.21 -14.16
CA ASP A 238 0.86 13.59 -14.29
C ASP A 238 1.80 13.99 -13.16
N THR A 239 1.54 15.13 -12.55
CA THR A 239 2.33 15.62 -11.40
C THR A 239 2.26 14.69 -10.19
N ILE A 240 1.12 14.01 -9.96
CA ILE A 240 0.99 13.10 -8.80
C ILE A 240 1.66 11.74 -9.03
N PHE A 241 2.04 11.40 -10.27
CA PHE A 241 2.86 10.21 -10.53
C PHE A 241 4.24 10.29 -9.89
N ASP A 242 4.76 11.50 -9.66
CA ASP A 242 6.02 11.71 -8.95
C ASP A 242 5.97 11.25 -7.47
N LEU A 243 4.78 10.94 -6.94
CA LEU A 243 4.62 10.32 -5.62
C LEU A 243 4.96 8.83 -5.64
N ILE A 244 4.85 8.15 -6.79
CA ILE A 244 5.03 6.70 -6.88
C ILE A 244 6.47 6.33 -6.49
N GLY A 245 6.57 5.43 -5.51
CA GLY A 245 7.87 4.96 -4.99
C GLY A 245 8.61 5.98 -4.13
N LEU A 246 8.05 7.17 -3.87
CA LEU A 246 8.71 8.18 -3.03
C LEU A 246 8.63 7.80 -1.56
N GLY A 247 9.76 7.38 -1.00
CA GLY A 247 9.86 6.95 0.40
C GLY A 247 10.68 5.69 0.55
N THR A 248 10.61 5.06 1.72
CA THR A 248 11.32 3.83 2.05
C THR A 248 10.34 2.72 2.46
N GLY A 249 10.80 1.47 2.41
CA GLY A 249 10.02 0.31 2.85
C GLY A 249 9.20 -0.36 1.75
N SER A 250 8.33 -1.28 2.14
CA SER A 250 7.45 -2.02 1.23
C SER A 250 6.26 -1.21 0.73
N THR A 251 5.89 -0.16 1.47
CA THR A 251 4.86 0.83 1.12
C THR A 251 5.44 2.22 1.31
N PRO A 252 6.12 2.79 0.29
CA PRO A 252 6.65 4.15 0.33
C PRO A 252 5.58 5.19 0.68
N SER A 253 5.94 6.21 1.43
CA SER A 253 4.96 7.22 1.91
C SER A 253 4.24 7.96 0.79
N GLY A 254 4.89 8.14 -0.37
CA GLY A 254 4.25 8.73 -1.55
C GLY A 254 3.11 7.86 -2.09
N ASP A 255 3.31 6.54 -2.10
CA ASP A 255 2.27 5.59 -2.51
C ASP A 255 1.10 5.56 -1.52
N ASP A 256 1.40 5.60 -0.23
CA ASP A 256 0.36 5.67 0.80
C ASP A 256 -0.50 6.94 0.66
N ILE A 257 0.13 8.10 0.37
CA ILE A 257 -0.58 9.35 0.07
C ILE A 257 -1.43 9.20 -1.19
N LEU A 258 -0.88 8.56 -2.23
CA LEU A 258 -1.61 8.31 -3.47
C LEU A 258 -2.82 7.40 -3.25
N VAL A 259 -2.71 6.38 -2.39
CA VAL A 259 -3.88 5.58 -1.95
C VAL A 259 -4.95 6.48 -1.33
N GLY A 260 -4.58 7.43 -0.48
CA GLY A 260 -5.51 8.39 0.11
C GLY A 260 -6.20 9.28 -0.95
N ILE A 261 -5.44 9.80 -1.91
CA ILE A 261 -5.96 10.61 -3.03
C ILE A 261 -6.94 9.77 -3.88
N LEU A 262 -6.55 8.55 -4.26
CA LEU A 262 -7.39 7.62 -5.03
C LEU A 262 -8.67 7.23 -4.27
N SER A 263 -8.60 7.12 -2.93
CA SER A 263 -9.76 6.89 -2.08
C SER A 263 -10.75 8.05 -2.17
N GLY A 264 -10.27 9.28 -2.12
CA GLY A 264 -11.07 10.47 -2.29
C GLY A 264 -11.69 10.58 -3.69
N MET A 265 -10.91 10.29 -4.75
CA MET A 265 -11.41 10.21 -6.12
C MET A 265 -12.52 9.16 -6.26
N SER A 266 -12.38 8.01 -5.60
CA SER A 266 -13.40 6.95 -5.61
C SER A 266 -14.72 7.36 -4.94
N ILE A 267 -14.69 8.28 -3.98
CA ILE A 267 -15.91 8.89 -3.40
C ILE A 267 -16.57 9.82 -4.42
N LEU A 268 -15.77 10.62 -5.15
CA LEU A 268 -16.29 11.67 -6.06
C LEU A 268 -16.50 11.18 -7.49
N GLU A 269 -16.21 9.93 -7.82
CA GLU A 269 -16.24 9.38 -9.18
C GLU A 269 -17.54 9.66 -9.94
N HIS A 270 -18.68 9.63 -9.25
CA HIS A 270 -19.99 9.89 -9.86
C HIS A 270 -20.44 11.36 -9.73
N ALA A 271 -19.85 12.11 -8.82
CA ALA A 271 -20.20 13.51 -8.59
C ALA A 271 -19.31 14.50 -9.37
N ASP A 272 -18.15 14.05 -9.81
CA ASP A 272 -17.15 14.89 -10.52
C ASP A 272 -16.49 14.14 -11.67
N ASP A 273 -16.83 14.52 -12.92
CA ASP A 273 -16.26 13.93 -14.14
C ASP A 273 -14.73 14.04 -14.19
N GLN A 274 -14.15 15.10 -13.62
CA GLN A 274 -12.71 15.28 -13.56
C GLN A 274 -12.07 14.22 -12.63
N ALA A 275 -12.67 13.95 -11.47
CA ALA A 275 -12.21 12.90 -10.57
C ALA A 275 -12.28 11.53 -11.25
N LYS A 276 -13.37 11.26 -11.97
CA LYS A 276 -13.56 10.04 -12.75
C LYS A 276 -12.49 9.87 -13.84
N GLU A 277 -12.28 10.89 -14.66
CA GLU A 277 -11.27 10.84 -15.73
C GLU A 277 -9.86 10.66 -15.16
N CYS A 278 -9.55 11.36 -14.08
CA CYS A 278 -8.31 11.21 -13.35
C CYS A 278 -8.09 9.77 -12.86
N LEU A 279 -9.10 9.16 -12.27
CA LEU A 279 -9.04 7.79 -11.78
C LEU A 279 -8.78 6.78 -12.92
N ILE A 280 -9.45 6.96 -14.07
CA ILE A 280 -9.26 6.11 -15.25
C ILE A 280 -7.82 6.23 -15.78
N ARG A 281 -7.31 7.45 -15.93
CA ARG A 281 -5.94 7.71 -16.41
C ARG A 281 -4.88 7.15 -15.45
N LEU A 282 -5.06 7.38 -14.15
CA LEU A 282 -4.16 6.84 -13.12
C LEU A 282 -4.14 5.32 -13.16
N ARG A 283 -5.29 4.67 -13.27
CA ARG A 283 -5.37 3.22 -13.37
C ARG A 283 -4.58 2.67 -14.56
N ALA A 284 -4.77 3.26 -15.75
CA ALA A 284 -4.06 2.85 -16.96
C ALA A 284 -2.55 3.00 -16.79
N SER A 285 -2.08 4.15 -16.33
CA SER A 285 -0.67 4.42 -16.13
C SER A 285 -0.04 3.53 -15.02
N LEU A 286 -0.73 3.33 -13.90
CA LEU A 286 -0.26 2.45 -12.83
C LEU A 286 -0.12 1.00 -13.28
N GLN A 287 -0.99 0.50 -14.15
CA GLN A 287 -0.88 -0.85 -14.72
C GLN A 287 0.39 -1.03 -15.53
N GLU A 288 0.84 0.00 -16.22
CA GLU A 288 2.04 -0.03 -17.07
C GLU A 288 3.32 0.22 -16.27
N THR A 289 3.30 1.16 -15.32
CA THR A 289 4.53 1.72 -14.77
C THR A 289 4.79 1.37 -13.30
N ALA A 290 3.76 1.06 -12.50
CA ALA A 290 3.91 0.94 -11.05
C ALA A 290 4.95 -0.13 -10.63
N ARG A 291 5.01 -1.26 -11.34
CA ARG A 291 5.97 -2.34 -11.03
C ARG A 291 7.43 -1.93 -11.18
N ALA A 292 7.70 -0.95 -12.04
CA ALA A 292 9.06 -0.44 -12.25
C ALA A 292 9.45 0.64 -11.24
N LEU A 293 8.47 1.30 -10.63
CA LEU A 293 8.65 2.49 -9.81
C LEU A 293 8.51 2.22 -8.30
N THR A 294 7.74 1.19 -7.92
CA THR A 294 7.46 0.91 -6.51
C THR A 294 7.45 -0.59 -6.21
N PRO A 295 7.68 -1.02 -4.94
CA PRO A 295 7.63 -2.42 -4.55
C PRO A 295 6.29 -3.08 -4.84
N LEU A 296 6.31 -4.41 -5.08
CA LEU A 296 5.11 -5.18 -5.44
C LEU A 296 3.95 -5.04 -4.44
N PRO A 297 4.13 -5.04 -3.11
CA PRO A 297 3.03 -4.81 -2.18
C PRO A 297 2.33 -3.48 -2.41
N SER A 298 3.12 -2.42 -2.66
CA SER A 298 2.60 -1.08 -2.96
C SER A 298 1.91 -1.02 -4.32
N THR A 299 2.51 -1.64 -5.35
CA THR A 299 1.87 -1.79 -6.66
C THR A 299 0.49 -2.44 -6.55
N GLN A 300 0.39 -3.55 -5.81
CA GLN A 300 -0.89 -4.24 -5.59
C GLN A 300 -1.90 -3.35 -4.86
N MET A 301 -1.46 -2.63 -3.84
CA MET A 301 -2.29 -1.71 -3.08
C MET A 301 -2.85 -0.59 -3.97
N LEU A 302 -2.00 0.06 -4.78
CA LEU A 302 -2.42 1.12 -5.70
C LEU A 302 -3.42 0.62 -6.73
N LEU A 303 -3.13 -0.50 -7.41
CA LEU A 303 -4.03 -1.09 -8.42
C LEU A 303 -5.37 -1.50 -7.81
N THR A 304 -5.35 -2.10 -6.61
CA THR A 304 -6.54 -2.52 -5.89
C THR A 304 -7.41 -1.32 -5.50
N THR A 305 -6.76 -0.22 -5.07
CA THR A 305 -7.44 1.05 -4.76
C THR A 305 -8.12 1.63 -6.01
N CYS A 306 -7.48 1.59 -7.18
CA CYS A 306 -8.11 1.98 -8.45
C CYS A 306 -9.32 1.09 -8.82
N GLU A 307 -9.42 -0.11 -8.27
CA GLU A 307 -10.59 -1.00 -8.41
C GLU A 307 -11.63 -0.81 -7.30
N ARG A 308 -11.49 0.26 -6.49
CA ARG A 308 -12.35 0.60 -5.34
C ARG A 308 -12.32 -0.47 -4.24
N SER A 309 -11.23 -1.24 -4.14
CA SER A 309 -11.05 -2.24 -3.10
C SER A 309 -9.98 -1.79 -2.11
N PHE A 310 -10.29 -1.85 -0.81
CA PHE A 310 -9.52 -1.24 0.26
C PHE A 310 -9.30 -2.21 1.41
N ALA A 311 -8.27 -1.99 2.22
CA ALA A 311 -8.17 -2.64 3.53
C ALA A 311 -9.35 -2.25 4.42
N GLU A 312 -9.78 -3.15 5.31
CA GLU A 312 -10.97 -2.97 6.16
C GLU A 312 -11.06 -1.60 6.87
N PRO A 313 -10.01 -1.08 7.52
CA PRO A 313 -10.13 0.21 8.20
C PRO A 313 -10.38 1.37 7.23
N ILE A 314 -9.75 1.33 6.05
CA ILE A 314 -9.95 2.35 5.01
C ILE A 314 -11.37 2.27 4.47
N LEU A 315 -11.83 1.05 4.12
CA LEU A 315 -13.20 0.84 3.63
C LEU A 315 -14.23 1.31 4.64
N ALA A 316 -14.07 0.97 5.93
CA ALA A 316 -14.97 1.40 6.99
C ALA A 316 -15.00 2.94 7.13
N LEU A 317 -13.84 3.59 7.02
CA LEU A 317 -13.78 5.05 7.04
C LEU A 317 -14.55 5.65 5.85
N LEU A 318 -14.30 5.16 4.61
CA LEU A 318 -14.95 5.70 3.41
C LEU A 318 -16.47 5.53 3.45
N VAL A 319 -16.96 4.36 3.87
CA VAL A 319 -18.39 4.08 4.03
C VAL A 319 -19.02 5.01 5.08
N ASN A 320 -18.36 5.24 6.22
CA ASN A 320 -18.91 6.12 7.24
C ASN A 320 -18.78 7.62 6.90
N LEU A 321 -17.75 7.99 6.12
CA LEU A 321 -17.65 9.37 5.60
C LEU A 321 -18.80 9.75 4.67
N THR A 322 -19.30 8.79 3.90
CA THR A 322 -20.38 9.01 2.92
C THR A 322 -21.78 8.80 3.52
N SER A 323 -21.89 8.07 4.63
CA SER A 323 -23.19 7.75 5.27
C SER A 323 -23.79 8.94 6.03
N SER A 324 -25.01 9.36 5.70
CA SER A 324 -25.76 10.40 6.46
C SER A 324 -25.99 10.02 7.93
N ASN A 325 -25.99 8.72 8.25
CA ASN A 325 -26.31 8.21 9.58
C ASN A 325 -25.07 8.07 10.48
N ALA A 326 -23.85 8.24 9.95
CA ALA A 326 -22.64 8.11 10.75
C ALA A 326 -22.42 9.37 11.61
N SER A 327 -22.27 9.19 12.92
CA SER A 327 -21.88 10.26 13.83
C SER A 327 -20.39 10.63 13.68
N GLU A 328 -20.01 11.82 14.12
CA GLU A 328 -18.61 12.25 14.13
C GLU A 328 -17.73 11.31 14.95
N ASP A 329 -18.20 10.80 16.09
CA ASP A 329 -17.45 9.84 16.92
C ASP A 329 -17.13 8.55 16.18
N VAL A 330 -18.08 8.03 15.37
CA VAL A 330 -17.85 6.83 14.55
C VAL A 330 -16.81 7.12 13.50
N ILE A 331 -16.86 8.29 12.86
CA ILE A 331 -15.88 8.69 11.86
C ILE A 331 -14.50 8.84 12.50
N LEU A 332 -14.38 9.53 13.63
CA LEU A 332 -13.11 9.71 14.33
C LEU A 332 -12.51 8.38 14.77
N LYS A 333 -13.32 7.45 15.26
CA LYS A 333 -12.86 6.08 15.57
C LYS A 333 -12.31 5.36 14.36
N ASN A 334 -12.95 5.47 13.19
CA ASN A 334 -12.42 4.89 11.95
C ASN A 334 -11.13 5.58 11.50
N VAL A 335 -11.02 6.90 11.67
CA VAL A 335 -9.78 7.64 11.39
C VAL A 335 -8.64 7.13 12.27
N GLU A 336 -8.88 6.91 13.57
CA GLU A 336 -7.90 6.31 14.49
C GLU A 336 -7.48 4.91 14.04
N HIS A 337 -8.42 4.06 13.60
CA HIS A 337 -8.09 2.73 13.09
C HIS A 337 -7.24 2.79 11.82
N VAL A 338 -7.53 3.73 10.91
CA VAL A 338 -6.65 3.94 9.73
C VAL A 338 -5.28 4.46 10.15
N ALA A 339 -5.21 5.41 11.10
CA ALA A 339 -3.94 5.96 11.58
C ALA A 339 -3.01 4.89 12.19
N GLN A 340 -3.58 3.80 12.72
CA GLN A 340 -2.84 2.66 13.29
C GLN A 340 -2.30 1.69 12.23
N LEU A 341 -2.62 1.85 10.94
CA LEU A 341 -2.09 1.01 9.87
C LEU A 341 -0.60 1.25 9.68
N GLY A 342 0.20 0.20 9.85
CA GLY A 342 1.65 0.28 9.75
C GLY A 342 2.28 1.31 10.70
N HIS A 343 3.51 1.74 10.43
CA HIS A 343 4.18 2.73 11.28
C HIS A 343 3.80 4.17 10.93
N GLN A 344 3.74 4.50 9.64
CA GLN A 344 3.39 5.84 9.11
C GLN A 344 2.38 5.79 7.97
N SER A 345 2.11 4.61 7.41
CA SER A 345 1.26 4.42 6.24
C SER A 345 -0.15 4.96 6.46
N GLY A 346 -0.75 4.66 7.60
CA GLY A 346 -2.10 5.14 7.91
C GLY A 346 -2.22 6.67 7.92
N LEU A 347 -1.26 7.36 8.52
CA LEU A 347 -1.25 8.83 8.53
C LEU A 347 -0.99 9.42 7.14
N ALA A 348 -0.17 8.76 6.33
CA ALA A 348 0.07 9.16 4.94
C ALA A 348 -1.19 9.02 4.10
N ILE A 349 -1.90 7.88 4.20
CA ILE A 349 -3.20 7.65 3.54
C ILE A 349 -4.22 8.71 3.96
N LEU A 350 -4.39 8.95 5.25
CA LEU A 350 -5.29 9.99 5.77
C LEU A 350 -4.92 11.38 5.25
N SER A 351 -3.62 11.68 5.16
CA SER A 351 -3.16 12.98 4.64
C SER A 351 -3.52 13.17 3.17
N GLY A 352 -3.39 12.12 2.35
CA GLY A 352 -3.79 12.13 0.95
C GLY A 352 -5.31 12.31 0.78
N LEU A 353 -6.10 11.50 1.50
CA LEU A 353 -7.57 11.57 1.50
C LEU A 353 -8.06 12.95 1.93
N THR A 354 -7.58 13.44 3.07
CA THR A 354 -7.97 14.73 3.62
C THR A 354 -7.61 15.88 2.69
N GLY A 355 -6.37 15.89 2.18
CA GLY A 355 -5.92 16.92 1.26
C GLY A 355 -6.79 16.99 0.00
N PHE A 356 -7.13 15.84 -0.58
CA PHE A 356 -7.98 15.76 -1.75
C PHE A 356 -9.40 16.26 -1.45
N LEU A 357 -10.06 15.76 -0.41
CA LEU A 357 -11.43 16.17 -0.05
C LEU A 357 -11.53 17.66 0.31
N CYS A 358 -10.57 18.18 1.07
CA CYS A 358 -10.54 19.61 1.42
C CYS A 358 -10.40 20.50 0.17
N ALA A 359 -9.53 20.12 -0.77
CA ALA A 359 -9.37 20.88 -2.01
C ALA A 359 -10.67 20.93 -2.82
N HIS A 360 -11.38 19.79 -2.94
CA HIS A 360 -12.67 19.74 -3.63
C HIS A 360 -13.79 20.45 -2.89
N ALA A 361 -13.90 20.35 -1.57
CA ALA A 361 -14.88 21.07 -0.77
C ALA A 361 -14.79 22.59 -0.99
N MET A 362 -13.56 23.11 -1.07
CA MET A 362 -13.31 24.53 -1.33
C MET A 362 -13.71 24.97 -2.76
N LEU A 363 -13.54 24.11 -3.75
CA LEU A 363 -13.96 24.39 -5.13
C LEU A 363 -15.48 24.47 -5.24
N HIS A 364 -16.20 23.56 -4.60
CA HIS A 364 -17.66 23.56 -4.56
C HIS A 364 -18.24 24.75 -3.84
N SER A 365 -17.64 25.19 -2.73
CA SER A 365 -18.12 26.38 -1.97
C SER A 365 -18.01 27.69 -2.75
N LYS A 366 -17.13 27.78 -3.75
CA LYS A 366 -16.92 29.00 -4.56
C LYS A 366 -17.77 29.09 -5.82
N ASN A 367 -18.39 27.99 -6.27
CA ASN A 367 -19.14 27.96 -7.53
C ASN A 367 -20.52 27.29 -7.37
N PRO A 368 -21.41 27.81 -6.50
CA PRO A 368 -22.73 27.22 -6.26
C PRO A 368 -23.61 27.16 -7.52
N ALA A 369 -23.44 28.09 -8.47
CA ALA A 369 -24.21 28.14 -9.71
C ALA A 369 -23.96 26.95 -10.66
N ARG A 370 -22.78 26.31 -10.60
CA ARG A 370 -22.46 25.15 -11.42
C ARG A 370 -23.16 23.88 -10.93
N THR A 371 -23.46 23.81 -9.66
CA THR A 371 -24.15 22.69 -9.00
C THR A 371 -25.64 22.67 -9.33
N GLU A 372 -26.28 23.84 -9.38
CA GLU A 372 -27.71 23.94 -9.72
C GLU A 372 -28.02 23.66 -11.20
N GLN A 373 -27.09 23.95 -12.10
CA GLN A 373 -27.25 23.65 -13.53
C GLN A 373 -27.20 22.14 -13.83
N ARG A 374 -26.32 21.39 -13.12
CA ARG A 374 -26.20 19.92 -13.27
C ARG A 374 -27.35 19.11 -12.63
N GLN A 375 -28.09 19.69 -11.71
CA GLN A 375 -29.29 19.05 -11.13
C GLN A 375 -30.54 19.18 -12.03
N LYS A 376 -30.45 19.98 -13.12
CA LYS A 376 -31.56 20.23 -14.06
C LYS A 376 -31.36 19.52 -15.41
N GLU A 377 -30.21 18.92 -15.64
CA GLU A 377 -29.90 18.04 -16.77
C GLU A 377 -30.00 16.55 -16.34
#